data_79774fa93002ebde154f22868a6b38da
#
_entry.id   79774fa93002ebde154f22868a6b38da
#
_cell.length_a   1.000
_cell.length_b   1.000
_cell.length_c   1.000
_cell.angle_alpha   90.00
_cell.angle_beta   90.00
_cell.angle_gamma   90.00
#
_symmetry.space_group_name_H-M   'P 1'
#
loop_
_entity.id
_entity.type
_entity.pdbx_description
1 polymer ?
#
loop_
_entity_poly.entity_id
_entity_poly.type
_entity_poly.pdbx_seq_one_letter_code
_entity_poly.pdbx_strand_id
1 'polypeptide(L)'
;RKLEKESRYRSILLFGVLVCFQIFFLVFISHPMAISDPARVQNEALLMVQKQHGQMNMQDLYFQRYPNNHFIVVLFYYFYKILYFMGIQKVWIPTIILNLISIDIGILFSWLIARRWKGAAMADLLLCLFIFCPTTYVWLTTVYTNTISFPFVMLILYLCLRLQEESEKQNGHQSLWALLGVGMAVGYWIRPTTIIPIIAVVLYFIVRGTQRMKKETVVRCLIGTVLT
;
A
#
# COMPACT_ATOMS: atom_id res chain seq x y z
N ARG A 1 -14.10 11.01 27.03
CA ARG A 1 -12.65 10.95 27.35
C ARG A 1 -12.24 9.57 27.90
N LYS A 2 -12.92 8.99 28.94
CA LYS A 2 -12.61 7.66 29.49
C LYS A 2 -12.86 6.54 28.47
N LEU A 3 -14.05 6.50 27.85
CA LEU A 3 -14.42 5.52 26.80
C LEU A 3 -13.51 5.58 25.58
N GLU A 4 -13.07 6.76 25.20
CA GLU A 4 -12.15 6.96 24.07
C GLU A 4 -10.75 6.41 24.40
N LYS A 5 -10.28 6.58 25.63
CA LYS A 5 -9.03 6.04 26.12
C LYS A 5 -9.07 4.49 26.15
N GLU A 6 -10.14 3.92 26.68
CA GLU A 6 -10.37 2.46 26.72
C GLU A 6 -10.41 1.86 25.30
N SER A 7 -11.09 2.51 24.36
CA SER A 7 -11.12 2.10 22.96
C SER A 7 -9.72 2.11 22.33
N ARG A 8 -8.91 3.12 22.63
CA ARG A 8 -7.53 3.20 22.12
C ARG A 8 -6.65 2.06 22.65
N TYR A 9 -6.73 1.76 23.93
CA TYR A 9 -5.97 0.63 24.52
C TYR A 9 -6.36 -0.70 23.91
N ARG A 10 -7.66 -0.94 23.70
CA ARG A 10 -8.16 -2.16 23.07
C ARG A 10 -7.62 -2.33 21.65
N SER A 11 -7.64 -1.28 20.83
CA SER A 11 -7.10 -1.32 19.48
C SER A 11 -5.59 -1.59 19.47
N ILE A 12 -4.83 -0.97 20.37
CA ILE A 12 -3.38 -1.24 20.51
C ILE A 12 -3.14 -2.69 20.90
N LEU A 13 -3.92 -3.24 21.83
CA LEU A 13 -3.83 -4.63 22.22
C LEU A 13 -4.11 -5.57 21.04
N LEU A 14 -5.17 -5.31 20.27
CA LEU A 14 -5.51 -6.11 19.09
C LEU A 14 -4.41 -6.07 18.02
N PHE A 15 -3.81 -4.90 17.76
CA PHE A 15 -2.64 -4.81 16.89
C PHE A 15 -1.44 -5.60 17.44
N GLY A 16 -1.18 -5.53 18.73
CA GLY A 16 -0.15 -6.32 19.39
C GLY A 16 -0.38 -7.82 19.21
N VAL A 17 -1.62 -8.28 19.42
CA VAL A 17 -2.02 -9.69 19.20
C VAL A 17 -1.81 -10.09 17.73
N LEU A 18 -2.23 -9.27 16.77
CA LEU A 18 -2.02 -9.51 15.34
C LEU A 18 -0.54 -9.72 15.03
N VAL A 19 0.32 -8.79 15.44
CA VAL A 19 1.77 -8.86 15.20
C VAL A 19 2.40 -10.08 15.88
N CYS A 20 1.99 -10.42 17.09
CA CYS A 20 2.45 -11.63 17.77
C CYS A 20 2.08 -12.92 16.99
N PHE A 21 0.85 -13.00 16.47
CA PHE A 21 0.42 -14.13 15.64
C PHE A 21 1.18 -14.19 14.31
N GLN A 22 1.45 -13.05 13.69
CA GLN A 22 2.23 -12.96 12.45
C GLN A 22 3.67 -13.45 12.67
N ILE A 23 4.32 -12.97 13.72
CA ILE A 23 5.69 -13.41 14.09
C ILE A 23 5.69 -14.90 14.42
N PHE A 24 4.73 -15.37 15.22
CA PHE A 24 4.59 -16.79 15.54
C PHE A 24 4.45 -17.64 14.27
N PHE A 25 3.60 -17.23 13.33
CA PHE A 25 3.42 -17.91 12.05
C PHE A 25 4.72 -17.96 11.24
N LEU A 26 5.42 -16.84 11.13
CA LEU A 26 6.68 -16.75 10.36
C LEU A 26 7.80 -17.58 10.96
N VAL A 27 7.86 -17.69 12.30
CA VAL A 27 8.95 -18.41 13.00
C VAL A 27 8.68 -19.90 13.07
N PHE A 28 7.44 -20.32 13.39
CA PHE A 28 7.14 -21.70 13.74
C PHE A 28 6.39 -22.50 12.67
N ILE A 29 5.66 -21.84 11.79
CA ILE A 29 4.78 -22.53 10.82
C ILE A 29 5.31 -22.39 9.41
N SER A 30 5.84 -21.24 9.05
CA SER A 30 6.18 -20.91 7.67
C SER A 30 7.67 -21.11 7.38
N HIS A 31 7.93 -21.72 6.22
CA HIS A 31 9.26 -21.70 5.60
C HIS A 31 9.14 -20.94 4.29
N PRO A 32 9.14 -19.59 4.34
CA PRO A 32 8.84 -18.81 3.18
C PRO A 32 9.93 -18.95 2.11
N MET A 33 9.56 -19.49 0.98
CA MET A 33 10.38 -19.50 -0.23
C MET A 33 9.64 -18.72 -1.31
N ALA A 34 10.33 -17.78 -1.92
CA ALA A 34 9.80 -17.12 -3.11
C ALA A 34 9.66 -18.13 -4.24
N ILE A 35 8.46 -18.25 -4.81
CA ILE A 35 8.16 -19.17 -5.92
C ILE A 35 7.59 -18.34 -7.08
N SER A 36 7.76 -18.81 -8.32
CA SER A 36 7.17 -18.17 -9.52
C SER A 36 7.59 -16.70 -9.68
N ASP A 37 6.66 -15.79 -9.93
CA ASP A 37 6.92 -14.37 -10.17
C ASP A 37 7.64 -13.65 -9.04
N PRO A 38 7.27 -13.83 -7.76
CA PRO A 38 8.03 -13.29 -6.63
C PRO A 38 9.51 -13.69 -6.65
N ALA A 39 9.80 -14.96 -6.95
CA ALA A 39 11.17 -15.45 -7.02
C ALA A 39 11.95 -14.80 -8.16
N ARG A 40 11.35 -14.66 -9.35
CA ARG A 40 12.01 -14.04 -10.52
C ARG A 40 12.35 -12.58 -10.22
N VAL A 41 11.43 -11.82 -9.68
CA VAL A 41 11.63 -10.40 -9.33
C VAL A 41 12.74 -10.24 -8.29
N GLN A 42 12.70 -11.03 -7.21
CA GLN A 42 13.68 -10.95 -6.11
C GLN A 42 15.06 -11.43 -6.56
N ASN A 43 15.13 -12.52 -7.33
CA ASN A 43 16.40 -13.05 -7.84
C ASN A 43 17.05 -12.08 -8.83
N GLU A 44 16.29 -11.44 -9.72
CA GLU A 44 16.82 -10.44 -10.65
C GLU A 44 17.42 -9.27 -9.90
N ALA A 45 16.69 -8.72 -8.91
CA ALA A 45 17.19 -7.64 -8.06
C ALA A 45 18.48 -8.03 -7.31
N LEU A 46 18.56 -9.26 -6.82
CA LEU A 46 19.75 -9.79 -6.15
C LEU A 46 20.93 -9.93 -7.10
N LEU A 47 20.71 -10.45 -8.32
CA LEU A 47 21.73 -10.57 -9.35
C LEU A 47 22.28 -9.21 -9.78
N MET A 48 21.43 -8.18 -9.89
CA MET A 48 21.87 -6.82 -10.17
C MET A 48 22.83 -6.28 -9.11
N VAL A 49 22.58 -6.59 -7.82
CA VAL A 49 23.49 -6.18 -6.72
C VAL A 49 24.79 -6.98 -6.74
N GLN A 50 24.72 -8.30 -6.89
CA GLN A 50 25.89 -9.20 -6.83
C GLN A 50 26.84 -9.02 -8.01
N LYS A 51 26.31 -8.82 -9.22
CA LYS A 51 27.11 -8.62 -10.42
C LYS A 51 27.66 -7.19 -10.55
N GLN A 52 27.33 -6.31 -9.64
CA GLN A 52 27.71 -4.88 -9.63
C GLN A 52 27.37 -4.11 -10.93
N HIS A 53 26.56 -4.69 -11.80
CA HIS A 53 26.22 -4.07 -13.09
C HIS A 53 25.08 -3.07 -13.00
N GLY A 54 24.28 -3.11 -11.93
CA GLY A 54 23.15 -2.21 -11.71
C GLY A 54 22.08 -2.23 -12.82
N GLN A 55 22.22 -3.16 -13.78
CA GLN A 55 21.35 -3.27 -14.96
C GLN A 55 20.56 -4.57 -14.92
N MET A 56 19.26 -4.43 -15.18
CA MET A 56 18.35 -5.54 -15.32
C MET A 56 18.56 -6.28 -16.63
N ASN A 57 18.41 -7.61 -16.64
CA ASN A 57 18.48 -8.40 -17.84
C ASN A 57 17.20 -8.21 -18.69
N MET A 58 17.24 -7.22 -19.58
CA MET A 58 16.12 -6.90 -20.50
C MET A 58 15.91 -7.96 -21.58
N GLN A 59 16.81 -8.93 -21.73
CA GLN A 59 16.66 -10.06 -22.68
C GLN A 59 15.88 -11.23 -22.08
N ASP A 60 15.62 -11.23 -20.76
CA ASP A 60 14.77 -12.26 -20.14
C ASP A 60 13.32 -12.12 -20.64
N LEU A 61 12.83 -13.20 -21.26
CA LEU A 61 11.47 -13.30 -21.82
C LEU A 61 10.39 -12.99 -20.78
N TYR A 62 10.64 -13.26 -19.50
CA TYR A 62 9.71 -12.94 -18.43
C TYR A 62 9.49 -11.43 -18.31
N PHE A 63 10.57 -10.64 -18.28
CA PHE A 63 10.48 -9.19 -18.13
C PHE A 63 10.01 -8.49 -19.40
N GLN A 64 10.27 -9.08 -20.58
CA GLN A 64 9.67 -8.62 -21.83
C GLN A 64 8.15 -8.81 -21.83
N ARG A 65 7.66 -9.93 -21.29
CA ARG A 65 6.23 -10.25 -21.20
C ARG A 65 5.52 -9.50 -20.10
N TYR A 66 6.22 -9.17 -18.99
CA TYR A 66 5.69 -8.52 -17.81
C TYR A 66 6.46 -7.24 -17.45
N PRO A 67 6.42 -6.19 -18.29
CA PRO A 67 7.18 -4.96 -18.07
C PRO A 67 6.73 -4.20 -16.82
N ASN A 68 5.50 -4.45 -16.33
CA ASN A 68 4.98 -3.90 -15.08
C ASN A 68 5.78 -4.33 -13.83
N ASN A 69 6.59 -5.39 -13.95
CA ASN A 69 7.44 -5.86 -12.86
C ASN A 69 8.81 -5.17 -12.80
N HIS A 70 9.15 -4.32 -13.78
CA HIS A 70 10.43 -3.61 -13.78
C HIS A 70 10.58 -2.70 -12.54
N PHE A 71 9.53 -1.97 -12.19
CA PHE A 71 9.61 -1.04 -11.06
C PHE A 71 9.85 -1.77 -9.73
N ILE A 72 9.18 -2.89 -9.47
CA ILE A 72 9.39 -3.66 -8.24
C ILE A 72 10.79 -4.29 -8.17
N VAL A 73 11.36 -4.70 -9.32
CA VAL A 73 12.77 -5.14 -9.39
C VAL A 73 13.71 -4.01 -8.98
N VAL A 74 13.51 -2.80 -9.52
CA VAL A 74 14.32 -1.63 -9.16
C VAL A 74 14.18 -1.27 -7.68
N LEU A 75 12.97 -1.37 -7.12
CA LEU A 75 12.71 -1.14 -5.69
C LEU A 75 13.49 -2.14 -4.83
N PHE A 76 13.42 -3.44 -5.15
CA PHE A 76 14.20 -4.45 -4.43
C PHE A 76 15.70 -4.31 -4.66
N TYR A 77 16.15 -3.92 -5.86
CA TYR A 77 17.56 -3.64 -6.12
C TYR A 77 18.11 -2.58 -5.16
N TYR A 78 17.45 -1.43 -5.02
CA TYR A 78 17.90 -0.40 -4.09
C TYR A 78 17.81 -0.85 -2.63
N PHE A 79 16.76 -1.57 -2.26
CA PHE A 79 16.64 -2.16 -0.94
C PHE A 79 17.78 -3.13 -0.63
N TYR A 80 18.08 -4.06 -1.53
CA TYR A 80 19.18 -5.01 -1.36
C TYR A 80 20.54 -4.33 -1.40
N LYS A 81 20.73 -3.31 -2.22
CA LYS A 81 21.96 -2.52 -2.25
C LYS A 81 22.24 -1.87 -0.90
N ILE A 82 21.21 -1.32 -0.22
CA ILE A 82 21.34 -0.79 1.14
C ILE A 82 21.71 -1.91 2.12
N LEU A 83 21.08 -3.06 2.05
CA LEU A 83 21.39 -4.21 2.92
C LEU A 83 22.85 -4.67 2.75
N TYR A 84 23.30 -4.79 1.51
CA TYR A 84 24.69 -5.17 1.22
C TYR A 84 25.68 -4.13 1.73
N PHE A 85 25.37 -2.85 1.58
CA PHE A 85 26.16 -1.76 2.19
C PHE A 85 26.26 -1.89 3.72
N MET A 86 25.21 -2.36 4.38
CA MET A 86 25.18 -2.64 5.82
C MET A 86 25.84 -3.99 6.19
N GLY A 87 26.41 -4.74 5.23
CA GLY A 87 27.03 -6.05 5.46
C GLY A 87 26.04 -7.21 5.51
N ILE A 88 24.74 -6.99 5.23
CA ILE A 88 23.70 -8.01 5.27
C ILE A 88 23.59 -8.69 3.90
N GLN A 89 24.19 -9.85 3.75
CA GLN A 89 24.15 -10.63 2.50
C GLN A 89 22.91 -11.52 2.36
N LYS A 90 22.33 -11.98 3.48
CA LYS A 90 21.13 -12.81 3.50
C LYS A 90 19.88 -11.94 3.43
N VAL A 91 19.49 -11.53 2.21
CA VAL A 91 18.41 -10.54 1.99
C VAL A 91 16.99 -11.07 2.24
N TRP A 92 16.79 -12.38 2.30
CA TRP A 92 15.43 -12.95 2.38
C TRP A 92 14.70 -12.58 3.69
N ILE A 93 15.38 -12.62 4.85
CA ILE A 93 14.77 -12.21 6.14
C ILE A 93 14.35 -10.74 6.12
N PRO A 94 15.24 -9.78 5.77
CA PRO A 94 14.84 -8.38 5.61
C PRO A 94 13.70 -8.18 4.60
N THR A 95 13.63 -8.97 3.54
CA THR A 95 12.55 -8.89 2.55
C THR A 95 11.20 -9.30 3.16
N ILE A 96 11.17 -10.35 3.99
CA ILE A 96 9.97 -10.75 4.73
C ILE A 96 9.57 -9.68 5.75
N ILE A 97 10.53 -9.09 6.45
CA ILE A 97 10.27 -7.98 7.39
C ILE A 97 9.68 -6.77 6.66
N LEU A 98 10.21 -6.41 5.49
CA LEU A 98 9.64 -5.36 4.65
C LEU A 98 8.20 -5.67 4.26
N ASN A 99 7.91 -6.92 3.92
CA ASN A 99 6.57 -7.38 3.58
C ASN A 99 5.60 -7.30 4.76
N LEU A 100 6.03 -7.77 5.94
CA LEU A 100 5.28 -7.67 7.18
C LEU A 100 4.91 -6.21 7.48
N ILE A 101 5.90 -5.32 7.45
CA ILE A 101 5.69 -3.88 7.67
C ILE A 101 4.70 -3.30 6.64
N SER A 102 4.82 -3.69 5.37
CA SER A 102 3.91 -3.23 4.30
C SER A 102 2.47 -3.68 4.56
N ILE A 103 2.26 -4.94 4.94
CA ILE A 103 0.94 -5.48 5.26
C ILE A 103 0.36 -4.74 6.49
N ASP A 104 1.15 -4.56 7.54
CA ASP A 104 0.70 -3.92 8.77
C ASP A 104 0.36 -2.44 8.58
N ILE A 105 1.11 -1.71 7.76
CA ILE A 105 0.75 -0.35 7.36
C ILE A 105 -0.58 -0.34 6.58
N GLY A 106 -0.79 -1.29 5.67
CA GLY A 106 -2.07 -1.44 4.97
C GLY A 106 -3.24 -1.75 5.91
N ILE A 107 -3.03 -2.64 6.88
CA ILE A 107 -4.02 -2.94 7.93
C ILE A 107 -4.28 -1.71 8.80
N LEU A 108 -3.25 -0.95 9.16
CA LEU A 108 -3.39 0.29 9.92
C LEU A 108 -4.25 1.33 9.18
N PHE A 109 -4.01 1.54 7.88
CA PHE A 109 -4.87 2.43 7.09
C PHE A 109 -6.30 1.90 6.96
N SER A 110 -6.48 0.60 6.79
CA SER A 110 -7.81 -0.04 6.78
C SER A 110 -8.56 0.19 8.09
N TRP A 111 -7.87 0.04 9.22
CA TRP A 111 -8.40 0.34 10.55
C TRP A 111 -8.75 1.82 10.73
N LEU A 112 -7.87 2.73 10.27
CA LEU A 112 -8.14 4.18 10.30
C LEU A 112 -9.37 4.55 9.46
N ILE A 113 -9.55 3.93 8.29
CA ILE A 113 -10.74 4.09 7.45
C ILE A 113 -11.99 3.63 8.19
N ALA A 114 -11.98 2.40 8.71
CA ALA A 114 -13.12 1.83 9.44
C ALA A 114 -13.50 2.68 10.67
N ARG A 115 -12.49 3.14 11.42
CA ARG A 115 -12.68 3.97 12.60
C ARG A 115 -13.33 5.32 12.27
N ARG A 116 -12.92 5.95 11.17
CA ARG A 116 -13.50 7.23 10.72
C ARG A 116 -14.90 7.07 10.18
N TRP A 117 -15.14 6.00 9.42
CA TRP A 117 -16.42 5.81 8.75
C TRP A 117 -17.51 5.26 9.66
N LYS A 118 -17.20 4.27 10.50
CA LYS A 118 -18.17 3.52 11.32
C LYS A 118 -17.85 3.50 12.83
N GLY A 119 -16.79 4.16 13.23
CA GLY A 119 -16.38 4.27 14.63
C GLY A 119 -15.49 3.12 15.13
N ALA A 120 -15.14 3.20 16.42
CA ALA A 120 -14.13 2.35 17.02
C ALA A 120 -14.50 0.86 17.05
N ALA A 121 -15.76 0.53 17.29
CA ALA A 121 -16.21 -0.88 17.35
C ALA A 121 -16.03 -1.59 16.00
N MET A 122 -16.36 -0.93 14.90
CA MET A 122 -16.17 -1.49 13.56
C MET A 122 -14.67 -1.64 13.22
N ALA A 123 -13.85 -0.67 13.63
CA ALA A 123 -12.40 -0.75 13.44
C ALA A 123 -11.77 -1.93 14.22
N ASP A 124 -12.20 -2.16 15.44
CA ASP A 124 -11.74 -3.29 16.25
C ASP A 124 -12.24 -4.64 15.69
N LEU A 125 -13.49 -4.69 15.19
CA LEU A 125 -14.01 -5.87 14.48
C LEU A 125 -13.17 -6.19 13.25
N LEU A 126 -12.77 -5.17 12.48
CA LEU A 126 -11.89 -5.34 11.32
C LEU A 126 -10.52 -5.94 11.73
N LEU A 127 -9.92 -5.49 12.84
CA LEU A 127 -8.69 -6.08 13.36
C LEU A 127 -8.88 -7.55 13.75
N CYS A 128 -10.00 -7.88 14.41
CA CYS A 128 -10.33 -9.27 14.73
C CYS A 128 -10.44 -10.11 13.44
N LEU A 129 -11.06 -9.58 12.39
CA LEU A 129 -11.13 -10.27 11.09
C LEU A 129 -9.72 -10.52 10.51
N PHE A 130 -8.80 -9.57 10.57
CA PHE A 130 -7.41 -9.80 10.13
C PHE A 130 -6.68 -10.83 10.99
N ILE A 131 -6.91 -10.86 12.31
CA ILE A 131 -6.31 -11.85 13.21
C ILE A 131 -6.77 -13.26 12.86
N PHE A 132 -8.06 -13.46 12.58
CA PHE A 132 -8.64 -14.78 12.32
C PHE A 132 -8.67 -15.17 10.84
N CYS A 133 -8.24 -14.29 9.93
CA CYS A 133 -8.24 -14.55 8.49
C CYS A 133 -6.95 -15.29 8.08
N PRO A 134 -7.01 -16.55 7.64
CA PRO A 134 -5.81 -17.31 7.25
C PRO A 134 -5.01 -16.66 6.13
N THR A 135 -5.67 -15.94 5.21
CA THR A 135 -5.01 -15.27 4.09
C THR A 135 -4.05 -14.18 4.56
N THR A 136 -4.29 -13.54 5.70
CA THR A 136 -3.37 -12.56 6.29
C THR A 136 -1.99 -13.18 6.50
N TYR A 137 -1.93 -14.42 6.97
CA TYR A 137 -0.68 -15.14 7.26
C TYR A 137 -0.03 -15.70 6.00
N VAL A 138 -0.82 -16.21 5.06
CA VAL A 138 -0.30 -16.71 3.77
C VAL A 138 0.39 -15.58 2.99
N TRP A 139 -0.17 -14.37 3.00
CA TRP A 139 0.43 -13.22 2.32
C TRP A 139 1.73 -12.73 2.97
N LEU A 140 2.00 -13.06 4.24
CA LEU A 140 3.29 -12.74 4.87
C LEU A 140 4.48 -13.40 4.17
N THR A 141 4.27 -14.58 3.61
CA THR A 141 5.33 -15.37 2.97
C THR A 141 5.51 -15.03 1.49
N THR A 142 4.55 -14.32 0.89
CA THR A 142 4.54 -14.00 -0.53
C THR A 142 4.86 -12.52 -0.73
N VAL A 143 6.16 -12.20 -0.82
CA VAL A 143 6.62 -10.82 -1.02
C VAL A 143 6.56 -10.45 -2.50
N TYR A 144 5.56 -9.68 -2.89
CA TYR A 144 5.33 -9.31 -4.28
C TYR A 144 4.56 -7.98 -4.40
N THR A 145 4.28 -7.57 -5.64
CA THR A 145 3.57 -6.30 -5.91
C THR A 145 2.26 -6.14 -5.15
N ASN A 146 1.56 -7.25 -4.87
CA ASN A 146 0.29 -7.24 -4.15
C ASN A 146 0.42 -6.70 -2.73
N THR A 147 1.37 -7.26 -1.99
CA THR A 147 1.59 -6.92 -0.58
C THR A 147 2.29 -5.57 -0.42
N ILE A 148 3.26 -5.28 -1.31
CA ILE A 148 3.99 -4.00 -1.30
C ILE A 148 3.09 -2.83 -1.75
N SER A 149 2.10 -3.05 -2.64
CA SER A 149 1.15 -2.00 -3.05
C SER A 149 -0.01 -1.80 -2.07
N PHE A 150 -0.30 -2.76 -1.20
CA PHE A 150 -1.44 -2.72 -0.27
C PHE A 150 -1.50 -1.45 0.59
N PRO A 151 -0.40 -1.00 1.25
CA PRO A 151 -0.43 0.25 2.02
C PRO A 151 -0.77 1.46 1.17
N PHE A 152 -0.35 1.52 -0.09
CA PHE A 152 -0.63 2.65 -0.97
C PHE A 152 -2.11 2.68 -1.39
N VAL A 153 -2.70 1.52 -1.69
CA VAL A 153 -4.14 1.42 -1.97
C VAL A 153 -4.96 1.91 -0.78
N MET A 154 -4.63 1.46 0.43
CA MET A 154 -5.34 1.89 1.63
C MET A 154 -5.07 3.36 1.99
N LEU A 155 -3.85 3.86 1.76
CA LEU A 155 -3.51 5.27 1.91
C LEU A 155 -4.34 6.16 0.98
N ILE A 156 -4.48 5.80 -0.30
CA ILE A 156 -5.31 6.52 -1.27
C ILE A 156 -6.75 6.65 -0.77
N LEU A 157 -7.36 5.55 -0.31
CA LEU A 157 -8.71 5.55 0.22
C LEU A 157 -8.81 6.35 1.52
N TYR A 158 -7.84 6.25 2.42
CA TYR A 158 -7.78 7.02 3.65
C TYR A 158 -7.69 8.53 3.38
N LEU A 159 -6.81 8.93 2.45
CA LEU A 159 -6.65 10.34 2.07
C LEU A 159 -7.89 10.89 1.37
N CYS A 160 -8.59 10.06 0.58
CA CYS A 160 -9.88 10.42 0.00
C CYS A 160 -10.91 10.80 1.09
N LEU A 161 -11.03 9.97 2.14
CA LEU A 161 -11.90 10.27 3.29
C LEU A 161 -11.45 11.53 4.03
N ARG A 162 -10.15 11.70 4.26
CA ARG A 162 -9.61 12.91 4.91
C ARG A 162 -9.92 14.17 4.12
N LEU A 163 -9.69 14.17 2.81
CA LEU A 163 -10.00 15.30 1.93
C LEU A 163 -11.50 15.61 1.89
N GLN A 164 -12.35 14.57 2.00
CA GLN A 164 -13.78 14.76 2.13
C GLN A 164 -14.13 15.55 3.40
N GLU A 165 -13.64 15.13 4.55
CA GLU A 165 -13.89 15.77 5.85
C GLU A 165 -13.37 17.22 5.87
N GLU A 166 -12.19 17.49 5.33
CA GLU A 166 -11.57 18.81 5.31
C GLU A 166 -12.27 19.76 4.32
N SER A 167 -12.72 19.25 3.17
CA SER A 167 -13.53 20.01 2.21
C SER A 167 -14.86 20.50 2.82
N GLU A 168 -15.39 19.79 3.80
CA GLU A 168 -16.58 20.23 4.56
C GLU A 168 -16.28 21.39 5.49
N LYS A 169 -15.05 21.49 5.99
CA LYS A 169 -14.59 22.54 6.91
C LYS A 169 -14.03 23.78 6.20
N GLN A 170 -14.04 23.81 4.86
CA GLN A 170 -13.46 24.90 4.04
C GLN A 170 -11.95 25.12 4.27
N ASN A 171 -11.23 24.19 4.85
CA ASN A 171 -9.79 24.25 5.03
C ASN A 171 -9.08 23.67 3.80
N GLY A 172 -8.34 24.49 3.07
CA GLY A 172 -7.56 24.06 1.92
C GLY A 172 -6.25 23.38 2.37
N HIS A 173 -6.20 22.05 2.35
CA HIS A 173 -4.97 21.30 2.66
C HIS A 173 -4.28 20.81 1.38
N GLN A 174 -3.48 21.69 0.76
CA GLN A 174 -2.68 21.34 -0.42
C GLN A 174 -1.76 20.14 -0.18
N SER A 175 -1.23 20.00 1.04
CA SER A 175 -0.38 18.87 1.42
C SER A 175 -1.08 17.50 1.33
N LEU A 176 -2.36 17.42 1.64
CA LEU A 176 -3.13 16.18 1.50
C LEU A 176 -3.36 15.81 0.03
N TRP A 177 -3.59 16.81 -0.85
CA TRP A 177 -3.68 16.59 -2.29
C TRP A 177 -2.36 16.11 -2.88
N ALA A 178 -1.25 16.75 -2.49
CA ALA A 178 0.09 16.33 -2.91
C ALA A 178 0.39 14.88 -2.45
N LEU A 179 0.08 14.54 -1.20
CA LEU A 179 0.28 13.20 -0.67
C LEU A 179 -0.60 12.16 -1.37
N LEU A 180 -1.85 12.52 -1.72
CA LEU A 180 -2.73 11.67 -2.52
C LEU A 180 -2.12 11.40 -3.90
N GLY A 181 -1.63 12.45 -4.59
CA GLY A 181 -0.97 12.30 -5.89
C GLY A 181 0.27 11.41 -5.83
N VAL A 182 1.12 11.60 -4.83
CA VAL A 182 2.30 10.73 -4.60
C VAL A 182 1.87 9.30 -4.32
N GLY A 183 0.88 9.09 -3.44
CA GLY A 183 0.36 7.75 -3.15
C GLY A 183 -0.20 7.04 -4.38
N MET A 184 -0.93 7.77 -5.23
CA MET A 184 -1.45 7.25 -6.50
C MET A 184 -0.31 6.87 -7.46
N ALA A 185 0.68 7.75 -7.65
CA ALA A 185 1.81 7.51 -8.52
C ALA A 185 2.62 6.29 -8.07
N VAL A 186 3.06 6.25 -6.82
CA VAL A 186 3.86 5.13 -6.28
C VAL A 186 3.06 3.83 -6.32
N GLY A 187 1.80 3.84 -5.88
CA GLY A 187 0.93 2.67 -5.92
C GLY A 187 0.77 2.10 -7.34
N TYR A 188 0.56 2.96 -8.34
CA TYR A 188 0.45 2.56 -9.74
C TYR A 188 1.76 1.97 -10.29
N TRP A 189 2.91 2.60 -9.99
CA TRP A 189 4.22 2.10 -10.42
C TRP A 189 4.57 0.74 -9.81
N ILE A 190 4.21 0.50 -8.54
CA ILE A 190 4.38 -0.82 -7.91
C ILE A 190 3.43 -1.84 -8.55
N ARG A 191 2.18 -1.46 -8.79
CA ARG A 191 1.15 -2.34 -9.31
C ARG A 191 0.12 -1.59 -10.16
N PRO A 192 0.10 -1.78 -11.48
CA PRO A 192 -0.82 -1.08 -12.37
C PRO A 192 -2.31 -1.23 -12.03
N THR A 193 -2.72 -2.33 -11.39
CA THR A 193 -4.12 -2.51 -10.96
C THR A 193 -4.56 -1.49 -9.90
N THR A 194 -3.65 -0.74 -9.29
CA THR A 194 -3.95 0.40 -8.42
C THR A 194 -4.68 1.52 -9.18
N ILE A 195 -4.70 1.48 -10.53
CA ILE A 195 -5.56 2.36 -11.33
C ILE A 195 -7.04 2.27 -10.96
N ILE A 196 -7.51 1.12 -10.45
CA ILE A 196 -8.92 0.91 -10.09
C ILE A 196 -9.33 1.84 -8.94
N PRO A 197 -8.70 1.83 -7.75
CA PRO A 197 -9.02 2.79 -6.70
C PRO A 197 -8.70 4.24 -7.11
N ILE A 198 -7.72 4.49 -7.98
CA ILE A 198 -7.44 5.84 -8.50
C ILE A 198 -8.66 6.36 -9.28
N ILE A 199 -9.17 5.58 -10.24
CA ILE A 199 -10.37 5.94 -11.02
C ILE A 199 -11.56 6.16 -10.08
N ALA A 200 -11.77 5.27 -9.12
CA ALA A 200 -12.87 5.39 -8.15
C ALA A 200 -12.80 6.71 -7.36
N VAL A 201 -11.62 7.10 -6.89
CA VAL A 201 -11.40 8.36 -6.16
C VAL A 201 -11.60 9.58 -7.05
N VAL A 202 -11.09 9.54 -8.29
CA VAL A 202 -11.29 10.64 -9.26
C VAL A 202 -12.77 10.82 -9.57
N LEU A 203 -13.49 9.74 -9.90
CA LEU A 203 -14.93 9.78 -10.16
C LEU A 203 -15.71 10.29 -8.93
N TYR A 204 -15.34 9.85 -7.73
CA TYR A 204 -15.95 10.35 -6.50
C TYR A 204 -15.84 11.87 -6.38
N PHE A 205 -14.65 12.46 -6.62
CA PHE A 205 -14.47 13.91 -6.53
C PHE A 205 -15.17 14.65 -7.67
N ILE A 206 -15.23 14.11 -8.88
CA ILE A 206 -15.99 14.68 -9.99
C ILE A 206 -17.48 14.74 -9.62
N VAL A 207 -18.09 13.63 -9.21
CA VAL A 207 -19.52 13.55 -8.85
C VAL A 207 -19.82 14.51 -7.69
N ARG A 208 -18.98 14.56 -6.68
CA ARG A 208 -19.17 15.45 -5.52
C ARG A 208 -18.95 16.91 -5.90
N GLY A 209 -17.98 17.22 -6.75
CA GLY A 209 -17.74 18.56 -7.27
C GLY A 209 -18.93 19.08 -8.07
N THR A 210 -19.49 18.26 -8.95
CA THR A 210 -20.68 18.63 -9.74
C THR A 210 -21.93 18.87 -8.89
N GLN A 211 -22.09 18.17 -7.78
CA GLN A 211 -23.21 18.40 -6.84
C GLN A 211 -23.10 19.73 -6.09
N ARG A 212 -21.87 20.22 -5.85
CA ARG A 212 -21.61 21.48 -5.14
C ARG A 212 -21.54 22.72 -6.04
N MET A 213 -21.20 22.54 -7.31
CA MET A 213 -21.03 23.64 -8.26
C MET A 213 -22.37 24.00 -8.89
N LYS A 214 -22.71 25.30 -8.94
CA LYS A 214 -23.82 25.76 -9.78
C LYS A 214 -23.55 25.37 -11.24
N LYS A 215 -24.60 24.96 -11.97
CA LYS A 215 -24.55 24.45 -13.36
C LYS A 215 -23.60 25.25 -14.31
N GLU A 216 -23.54 26.57 -14.15
CA GLU A 216 -22.68 27.46 -14.97
C GLU A 216 -21.17 27.23 -14.78
N THR A 217 -20.73 26.84 -13.60
CA THR A 217 -19.30 26.62 -13.32
C THR A 217 -18.83 25.28 -13.87
N VAL A 218 -19.70 24.25 -13.84
CA VAL A 218 -19.42 22.92 -14.42
C VAL A 218 -19.19 22.99 -15.92
N VAL A 219 -20.02 23.78 -16.63
CA VAL A 219 -19.90 23.99 -18.08
C VAL A 219 -18.59 24.71 -18.43
N ARG A 220 -18.19 25.71 -17.63
CA ARG A 220 -16.91 26.41 -17.85
C ARG A 220 -15.69 25.53 -17.63
N CYS A 221 -15.71 24.64 -16.61
CA CYS A 221 -14.62 23.70 -16.38
C CYS A 221 -14.53 22.66 -17.50
N LEU A 222 -15.65 22.13 -17.98
CA LEU A 222 -15.67 21.16 -19.09
C LEU A 222 -15.18 21.77 -20.39
N ILE A 223 -15.54 23.05 -20.70
CA ILE A 223 -15.07 23.74 -21.88
C ILE A 223 -13.58 24.07 -21.78
N GLY A 224 -13.10 24.46 -20.58
CA GLY A 224 -11.67 24.73 -20.34
C GLY A 224 -10.76 23.51 -20.50
N THR A 225 -11.24 22.29 -20.17
CA THR A 225 -10.48 21.04 -20.37
C THR A 225 -10.52 20.49 -21.79
N VAL A 226 -11.43 20.96 -22.63
CA VAL A 226 -11.51 20.59 -24.08
C VAL A 226 -10.68 21.52 -24.96
N LEU A 227 -10.35 22.72 -24.45
CA LEU A 227 -9.60 23.74 -25.20
C LEU A 227 -8.11 23.84 -24.84
N THR A 228 -7.63 23.00 -23.89
CA THR A 228 -6.22 22.80 -23.59
C THR A 228 -5.75 21.42 -24.00
#